data_cfa5760daafe694f970adbe4d4eb4b3f
#
_entry.id   cfa5760daafe694f970adbe4d4eb4b3f
#
_cell.length_a   1.000
_cell.length_b   1.000
_cell.length_c   1.000
_cell.angle_alpha   90.00
_cell.angle_beta   90.00
_cell.angle_gamma   90.00
#
_symmetry.space_group_name_H-M   'P 1'
#
loop_
_entity.id
_entity.type
_entity.pdbx_description
1 polymer ?
#
loop_
_entity_poly.entity_id
_entity_poly.type
_entity_poly.pdbx_seq_one_letter_code
_entity_poly.pdbx_strand_id
1 'polypeptide(L)'
;MSEELFNFELVTPDKVIVSGSVSSVYIAGVEGDMTIFANHSPIATAIRPGYIDINSGSKSERYFLTGGFVQITGSDVVVLAEKASLENEVNLEMID
;
A
#
# COMPACT_ATOMS: atom_id res chain seq x y z
N MET A 1 -13.43 -3.33 19.58
CA MET A 1 -13.70 -3.71 18.25
C MET A 1 -12.45 -4.12 17.50
N SER A 2 -12.48 -5.25 16.90
CA SER A 2 -11.29 -5.73 16.20
C SER A 2 -11.31 -5.30 14.76
N GLU A 3 -10.15 -5.07 14.24
CA GLU A 3 -9.99 -4.78 12.83
C GLU A 3 -9.79 -6.08 12.09
N GLU A 4 -10.39 -6.17 10.92
CA GLU A 4 -10.10 -7.29 10.06
C GLU A 4 -8.85 -7.02 9.28
N LEU A 5 -8.06 -8.04 9.10
CA LEU A 5 -6.81 -7.94 8.39
C LEU A 5 -6.94 -8.63 7.05
N PHE A 6 -6.12 -8.21 6.12
CA PHE A 6 -6.05 -8.87 4.82
C PHE A 6 -4.59 -8.98 4.41
N ASN A 7 -4.33 -9.87 3.47
CA ASN A 7 -2.97 -10.09 3.02
C ASN A 7 -2.56 -9.00 2.05
N PHE A 8 -1.34 -8.49 2.24
CA PHE A 8 -0.83 -7.41 1.42
C PHE A 8 0.60 -7.70 1.01
N GLU A 9 0.91 -7.40 -0.25
CA GLU A 9 2.27 -7.47 -0.73
C GLU A 9 2.59 -6.25 -1.55
N LEU A 10 3.78 -5.71 -1.33
CA LEU A 10 4.33 -4.67 -2.18
C LEU A 10 5.59 -5.24 -2.81
N VAL A 11 5.60 -5.32 -4.12
CA VAL A 11 6.62 -6.05 -4.87
C VAL A 11 7.21 -5.15 -5.93
N THR A 12 8.50 -5.21 -6.10
CA THR A 12 9.18 -4.59 -7.23
C THR A 12 9.81 -5.71 -8.06
N PRO A 13 10.32 -5.40 -9.25
CA PRO A 13 10.94 -6.46 -10.05
C PRO A 13 12.07 -7.19 -9.34
N ASP A 14 12.70 -6.52 -8.39
CA ASP A 14 13.85 -7.10 -7.73
C ASP A 14 13.47 -7.96 -6.54
N LYS A 15 12.41 -7.61 -5.82
CA LYS A 15 12.17 -8.28 -4.56
C LYS A 15 10.80 -7.92 -4.00
N VAL A 16 10.44 -8.65 -2.94
CA VAL A 16 9.25 -8.33 -2.16
C VAL A 16 9.66 -7.31 -1.11
N ILE A 17 9.03 -6.16 -1.13
CA ILE A 17 9.34 -5.09 -0.18
C ILE A 17 8.57 -5.26 1.12
N VAL A 18 7.29 -5.55 1.01
CA VAL A 18 6.41 -5.73 2.16
C VAL A 18 5.56 -6.96 1.92
N SER A 19 5.37 -7.75 2.95
CA SER A 19 4.50 -8.92 2.86
C SER A 19 3.96 -9.21 4.25
N GLY A 20 2.64 -9.32 4.36
CA GLY A 20 2.06 -9.62 5.65
C GLY A 20 0.61 -9.20 5.73
N SER A 21 0.09 -9.25 6.93
CA SER A 21 -1.29 -8.89 7.19
C SER A 21 -1.37 -7.43 7.60
N VAL A 22 -2.32 -6.71 7.02
CA VAL A 22 -2.48 -5.28 7.29
C VAL A 22 -3.94 -4.98 7.50
N SER A 23 -4.24 -3.82 8.07
CA SER A 23 -5.62 -3.42 8.33
C SER A 23 -6.15 -2.47 7.28
N SER A 24 -5.30 -1.68 6.66
CA SER A 24 -5.72 -0.80 5.59
C SER A 24 -4.52 -0.34 4.79
N VAL A 25 -4.78 0.05 3.55
CA VAL A 25 -3.74 0.57 2.65
C VAL A 25 -4.32 1.74 1.89
N TYR A 26 -3.62 2.87 1.91
CA TYR A 26 -4.00 4.04 1.12
C TYR A 26 -3.12 4.08 -0.12
N ILE A 27 -3.73 4.27 -1.28
CA ILE A 27 -3.03 4.21 -2.56
C ILE A 27 -3.46 5.38 -3.43
N ALA A 28 -2.49 5.97 -4.11
CA ALA A 28 -2.76 7.05 -5.07
C ALA A 28 -3.04 6.44 -6.44
N GLY A 29 -4.30 6.19 -6.73
CA GLY A 29 -4.68 5.60 -8.01
C GLY A 29 -4.80 6.64 -9.10
N VAL A 30 -4.69 6.21 -10.35
CA VAL A 30 -4.81 7.14 -11.47
C VAL A 30 -6.22 7.67 -11.60
N GLU A 31 -7.20 6.95 -11.10
CA GLU A 31 -8.59 7.38 -11.16
C GLU A 31 -9.05 8.00 -9.86
N GLY A 32 -8.11 8.24 -8.95
CA GLY A 32 -8.43 8.81 -7.67
C GLY A 32 -7.79 8.00 -6.56
N ASP A 33 -7.54 8.66 -5.46
CA ASP A 33 -6.95 7.99 -4.31
C ASP A 33 -7.97 7.06 -3.70
N MET A 34 -7.48 5.96 -3.12
CA MET A 34 -8.38 5.00 -2.52
C MET A 34 -7.76 4.44 -1.24
N THR A 35 -8.61 4.07 -0.31
CA THR A 35 -8.20 3.36 0.89
C THR A 35 -8.82 1.99 0.86
N ILE A 36 -7.98 0.97 1.04
CA ILE A 36 -8.42 -0.42 0.93
C ILE A 36 -8.52 -1.01 2.33
N PHE A 37 -9.66 -1.62 2.61
CA PHE A 37 -9.89 -2.35 3.86
C PHE A 37 -10.17 -3.79 3.53
N ALA A 38 -10.27 -4.62 4.56
CA ALA A 38 -10.62 -6.02 4.35
C ALA A 38 -11.97 -6.10 3.65
N ASN A 39 -12.11 -7.12 2.83
CA ASN A 39 -13.38 -7.38 2.13
C ASN A 39 -13.72 -6.35 1.09
N HIS A 40 -12.73 -5.65 0.60
CA HIS A 40 -12.95 -4.70 -0.48
C HIS A 40 -13.32 -5.46 -1.76
N SER A 41 -14.11 -4.83 -2.60
CA SER A 41 -14.48 -5.44 -3.88
C SER A 41 -13.24 -5.63 -4.74
N PRO A 42 -13.20 -6.69 -5.53
CA PRO A 42 -12.08 -6.88 -6.44
C PRO A 42 -11.94 -5.73 -7.41
N ILE A 43 -10.70 -5.30 -7.62
CA ILE A 43 -10.43 -4.21 -8.52
C ILE A 43 -8.98 -4.30 -8.98
N ALA A 44 -8.70 -3.77 -10.15
CA ALA A 44 -7.34 -3.68 -10.66
C ALA A 44 -7.22 -2.33 -11.32
N THR A 45 -6.19 -1.59 -10.93
CA THR A 45 -6.02 -0.25 -11.46
C THR A 45 -4.56 0.15 -11.40
N ALA A 46 -4.20 1.10 -12.25
CA ALA A 46 -2.84 1.63 -12.25
C ALA A 46 -2.67 2.61 -11.11
N ILE A 47 -1.44 2.74 -10.66
CA ILE A 47 -1.07 3.63 -9.58
C ILE A 47 -0.19 4.73 -10.15
N ARG A 48 -0.55 5.98 -9.89
CA ARG A 48 0.31 7.09 -10.30
C ARG A 48 1.42 7.28 -9.28
N PRO A 49 2.49 7.95 -9.65
CA PRO A 49 3.56 8.21 -8.69
C PRO A 49 3.00 8.92 -7.46
N GLY A 50 3.40 8.47 -6.30
CA GLY A 50 2.90 9.04 -5.08
C GLY A 50 3.14 8.12 -3.90
N TYR A 51 2.51 8.44 -2.79
CA TYR A 51 2.72 7.71 -1.57
C TYR A 51 1.70 6.61 -1.39
N ILE A 52 2.13 5.57 -0.72
CA ILE A 52 1.24 4.51 -0.27
C ILE A 52 1.44 4.38 1.24
N ASP A 53 0.36 4.35 1.98
CA ASP A 53 0.40 4.21 3.44
C ASP A 53 -0.14 2.84 3.81
N ILE A 54 0.67 2.09 4.53
CA ILE A 54 0.34 0.72 4.90
C ILE A 54 0.17 0.69 6.41
N ASN A 55 -1.03 0.34 6.85
CA ASN A 55 -1.34 0.34 8.27
C ASN A 55 -1.62 -1.07 8.75
N SER A 56 -0.94 -1.45 9.82
CA SER A 56 -1.14 -2.77 10.41
C SER A 56 -1.18 -2.62 11.91
N GLY A 57 -2.38 -2.43 12.44
CA GLY A 57 -2.56 -2.23 13.85
C GLY A 57 -1.93 -0.93 14.30
N SER A 58 -0.93 -1.04 15.14
CA SER A 58 -0.28 0.14 15.67
C SER A 58 0.87 0.66 14.79
N LYS A 59 1.17 -0.06 13.72
CA LYS A 59 2.27 0.34 12.84
C LYS A 59 1.74 0.97 11.59
N SER A 60 2.48 1.96 11.09
CA SER A 60 2.12 2.62 9.86
C SER A 60 3.40 2.95 9.12
N GLU A 61 3.46 2.55 7.86
CA GLU A 61 4.62 2.78 7.04
C GLU A 61 4.20 3.49 5.76
N ARG A 62 5.01 4.42 5.34
CA ARG A 62 4.75 5.15 4.10
C ARG A 62 5.88 4.89 3.13
N TYR A 63 5.53 4.54 1.92
CA TYR A 63 6.48 4.36 0.84
C TYR A 63 6.13 5.32 -0.28
N PHE A 64 7.15 5.78 -0.99
CA PHE A 64 6.95 6.51 -2.21
C PHE A 64 7.14 5.54 -3.36
N LEU A 65 6.16 5.51 -4.28
CA LEU A 65 6.21 4.65 -5.45
C LEU A 65 6.32 5.51 -6.69
N THR A 66 7.09 5.03 -7.65
CA THR A 66 7.25 5.76 -8.91
C THR A 66 6.15 5.42 -9.89
N GLY A 67 5.19 4.61 -9.47
CA GLY A 67 4.11 4.18 -10.31
C GLY A 67 3.99 2.69 -10.23
N GLY A 68 2.90 2.15 -10.75
CA GLY A 68 2.73 0.72 -10.67
C GLY A 68 1.30 0.30 -10.92
N PHE A 69 0.91 -0.76 -10.29
CA PHE A 69 -0.37 -1.38 -10.52
C PHE A 69 -0.81 -2.10 -9.26
N VAL A 70 -2.08 -2.00 -8.93
CA VAL A 70 -2.61 -2.71 -7.77
C VAL A 70 -3.68 -3.68 -8.24
N GLN A 71 -3.66 -4.86 -7.64
CA GLN A 71 -4.68 -5.87 -7.90
C GLN A 71 -5.26 -6.31 -6.57
N ILE A 72 -6.55 -6.17 -6.43
CA ILE A 72 -7.28 -6.53 -5.23
C ILE A 72 -8.18 -7.70 -5.56
N THR A 73 -8.03 -8.78 -4.82
CA THR A 73 -8.94 -9.91 -4.94
C THR A 73 -9.44 -10.20 -3.54
N GLY A 74 -10.59 -10.77 -3.41
CA GLY A 74 -11.17 -11.13 -2.13
C GLY A 74 -10.41 -10.69 -0.88
N SER A 75 -9.43 -11.46 -0.48
CA SER A 75 -8.70 -11.18 0.75
C SER A 75 -7.25 -10.78 0.52
N ASP A 76 -6.85 -10.61 -0.73
CA ASP A 76 -5.45 -10.35 -1.05
C ASP A 76 -5.30 -9.06 -1.83
N VAL A 77 -4.25 -8.31 -1.52
CA VAL A 77 -3.93 -7.09 -2.24
C VAL A 77 -2.46 -7.17 -2.63
N VAL A 78 -2.17 -6.99 -3.91
CA VAL A 78 -0.80 -7.01 -4.40
C VAL A 78 -0.55 -5.71 -5.13
N VAL A 79 0.52 -5.03 -4.75
CA VAL A 79 0.96 -3.82 -5.42
C VAL A 79 2.27 -4.12 -6.13
N LEU A 80 2.28 -3.89 -7.43
CA LEU A 80 3.46 -4.06 -8.26
C LEU A 80 3.97 -2.68 -8.59
N ALA A 81 5.15 -2.35 -8.09
CA ALA A 81 5.72 -1.03 -8.29
C ALA A 81 7.05 -1.17 -9.00
N GLU A 82 7.39 -0.14 -9.77
CA GLU A 82 8.70 -0.13 -10.40
C GLU A 82 9.78 0.11 -9.37
N LYS A 83 9.54 1.07 -8.49
CA LYS A 83 10.47 1.40 -7.41
C LYS A 83 9.67 1.82 -6.20
N ALA A 84 10.21 1.52 -5.03
CA ALA A 84 9.57 1.87 -3.78
C ALA A 84 10.63 2.30 -2.79
N SER A 85 10.38 3.39 -2.08
CA SER A 85 11.29 3.92 -1.07
C SER A 85 10.54 4.16 0.22
N LEU A 86 11.12 3.71 1.31
CA LEU A 86 10.51 3.92 2.62
C LEU A 86 10.69 5.37 3.03
N GLU A 87 9.60 6.02 3.42
CA GLU A 87 9.61 7.44 3.69
C GLU A 87 9.14 7.83 5.07
N ASN A 88 8.54 6.92 5.79
CA ASN A 88 7.81 7.32 6.97
C ASN A 88 8.67 8.00 8.02
N GLU A 89 9.87 7.53 8.24
CA GLU A 89 10.70 8.10 9.27
C GLU A 89 11.24 9.45 8.87
N VAL A 90 11.60 9.56 7.62
CA VAL A 90 12.15 10.82 7.13
C VAL A 90 11.12 11.90 7.20
N ASN A 91 9.90 11.59 6.88
CA ASN A 91 8.85 12.58 6.89
C ASN A 91 8.61 13.19 8.26
N LEU A 92 8.62 12.36 9.26
CA LEU A 92 8.36 12.85 10.60
C LEU A 92 9.44 13.79 11.06
N GLU A 93 10.67 13.51 10.68
CA GLU A 93 11.77 14.36 11.06
C GLU A 93 11.75 15.67 10.33
N MET A 94 11.41 15.61 9.07
CA MET A 94 11.53 16.78 8.22
C MET A 94 10.49 17.83 8.51
N ILE A 95 9.37 17.41 9.00
CA ILE A 95 8.26 18.32 9.21
C ILE A 95 8.56 19.35 10.27
N ASP A 96 9.32 19.02 11.23
CA ASP A 96 9.58 19.91 12.35
C ASP A 96 10.48 21.08 12.03
#